data_5eb89a0740df24cb79fa1985922274fc
#
_entry.id   5eb89a0740df24cb79fa1985922274fc
#
_cell.length_a   1.000
_cell.length_b   1.000
_cell.length_c   1.000
_cell.angle_alpha   90.00
_cell.angle_beta   90.00
_cell.angle_gamma   90.00
#
_symmetry.space_group_name_H-M   'P 1'
#
loop_
_entity.id
_entity.type
_entity.pdbx_description
1 polymer ?
#
loop_
_entity_poly.entity_id
_entity_poly.type
_entity_poly.pdbx_seq_one_letter_code
_entity_poly.pdbx_strand_id
1 'polypeptide(L)'
;MSFITFFVIIAFFFAQINCNSSEAQTNKKEPTPTPTPKIIADSFAYPIGKTEVLTEAKDKKDDWYNAQDFGENNHLGEDWNKNSGGNTDCGEAVFAIANGTIVYAENAGIGWGNVVIIEHNLPDGTKVQSLYGHLQKILKTSGEVKIREQIGEVGNADGRYFCHLHLELREEICPMWNEAGGGYDTIRKGWLDPSKFIDEHR
;
A
#
# COMPACT_ATOMS: atom_id res chain seq x y z
N MET A 1 -52.09 -0.67 57.27
CA MET A 1 -51.14 -0.76 58.39
C MET A 1 -49.75 -0.55 57.82
N SER A 2 -49.20 0.62 58.08
CA SER A 2 -47.90 1.05 57.52
C SER A 2 -46.85 0.88 58.60
N PHE A 3 -45.79 0.16 58.31
CA PHE A 3 -44.63 0.04 59.18
C PHE A 3 -43.51 0.94 58.63
N ILE A 4 -43.21 2.00 59.39
CA ILE A 4 -42.11 2.89 59.14
C ILE A 4 -40.91 2.34 59.92
N THR A 5 -39.84 1.97 59.24
CA THR A 5 -38.59 1.50 59.86
C THR A 5 -37.61 2.67 59.84
N PHE A 6 -37.24 3.15 61.04
CA PHE A 6 -36.23 4.16 61.28
C PHE A 6 -34.82 3.55 61.17
N PHE A 7 -33.98 4.06 60.26
CA PHE A 7 -32.56 3.75 60.25
C PHE A 7 -31.79 4.86 60.97
N VAL A 8 -31.10 4.48 62.02
CA VAL A 8 -30.19 5.34 62.78
C VAL A 8 -28.84 5.32 62.07
N ILE A 9 -28.37 6.47 61.58
CA ILE A 9 -27.03 6.65 60.99
C ILE A 9 -26.09 7.06 62.13
N ILE A 10 -25.16 6.20 62.48
CA ILE A 10 -24.02 6.48 63.36
C ILE A 10 -22.88 7.05 62.51
N ALA A 11 -22.57 8.36 62.67
CA ALA A 11 -21.43 8.97 62.03
C ALA A 11 -20.14 8.71 62.81
N PHE A 12 -19.22 7.95 62.25
CA PHE A 12 -17.85 7.84 62.77
C PHE A 12 -16.98 8.94 62.17
N PHE A 13 -16.53 9.85 63.04
CA PHE A 13 -15.48 10.83 62.71
C PHE A 13 -14.13 10.13 62.76
N PHE A 14 -13.50 9.88 61.61
CA PHE A 14 -12.08 9.55 61.51
C PHE A 14 -11.26 10.81 61.32
N ALA A 15 -10.42 11.13 62.31
CA ALA A 15 -9.41 12.17 62.20
C ALA A 15 -8.33 11.70 61.22
N GLN A 16 -8.20 12.35 60.10
CA GLN A 16 -7.12 12.13 59.14
C GLN A 16 -5.87 12.89 59.58
N ILE A 17 -4.83 12.16 59.92
CA ILE A 17 -3.50 12.67 60.15
C ILE A 17 -2.84 12.91 58.81
N ASN A 18 -2.73 14.16 58.36
CA ASN A 18 -1.98 14.50 57.14
C ASN A 18 -0.48 14.42 57.41
N CYS A 19 0.16 13.36 56.92
CA CYS A 19 1.62 13.30 56.81
C CYS A 19 2.01 13.91 55.46
N ASN A 20 2.47 15.15 55.48
CA ASN A 20 2.96 15.84 54.28
C ASN A 20 4.41 15.38 54.03
N SER A 21 4.61 14.35 53.23
CA SER A 21 5.91 14.02 52.64
C SER A 21 6.00 14.68 51.27
N SER A 22 6.78 15.76 51.18
CA SER A 22 7.14 16.39 49.94
C SER A 22 8.11 15.48 49.17
N GLU A 23 7.57 14.57 48.33
CA GLU A 23 8.40 13.89 47.35
C GLU A 23 8.73 14.87 46.22
N ALA A 24 10.02 15.20 46.11
CA ALA A 24 10.55 15.91 44.95
C ALA A 24 10.32 15.06 43.68
N GLN A 25 9.31 15.44 42.88
CA GLN A 25 9.12 14.85 41.54
C GLN A 25 10.33 15.26 40.68
N THR A 26 11.27 14.33 40.52
CA THR A 26 12.28 14.44 39.47
C THR A 26 11.59 14.25 38.13
N ASN A 27 11.35 15.34 37.42
CA ASN A 27 10.86 15.36 36.03
C ASN A 27 11.91 14.65 35.15
N LYS A 28 11.84 13.34 35.04
CA LYS A 28 12.59 12.55 34.07
C LYS A 28 11.97 12.81 32.72
N LYS A 29 12.54 13.75 31.96
CA LYS A 29 12.15 14.04 30.58
C LYS A 29 12.30 12.72 29.81
N GLU A 30 11.17 12.14 29.40
CA GLU A 30 11.14 10.95 28.56
C GLU A 30 11.93 11.24 27.27
N PRO A 31 12.83 10.38 26.84
CA PRO A 31 13.62 10.62 25.64
C PRO A 31 12.67 10.76 24.47
N THR A 32 12.73 11.89 23.76
CA THR A 32 11.99 12.10 22.51
C THR A 32 12.37 10.96 21.56
N PRO A 33 11.41 10.20 21.00
CA PRO A 33 11.73 9.10 20.11
C PRO A 33 12.53 9.66 18.92
N THR A 34 13.71 9.10 18.70
CA THR A 34 14.49 9.40 17.50
C THR A 34 13.68 8.96 16.29
N PRO A 35 13.42 9.84 15.30
CA PRO A 35 12.66 9.46 14.12
C PRO A 35 13.37 8.30 13.41
N THR A 36 12.65 7.22 13.18
CA THR A 36 13.16 6.10 12.36
C THR A 36 13.51 6.66 10.97
N PRO A 37 14.70 6.37 10.44
CA PRO A 37 15.07 6.81 9.09
C PRO A 37 14.02 6.33 8.08
N LYS A 38 13.47 7.22 7.26
CA LYS A 38 12.56 6.83 6.17
C LYS A 38 13.35 6.07 5.11
N ILE A 39 12.79 4.95 4.64
CA ILE A 39 13.32 4.27 3.46
C ILE A 39 13.11 5.16 2.23
N ILE A 40 14.17 5.34 1.42
CA ILE A 40 14.16 6.19 0.22
C ILE A 40 14.09 5.33 -1.02
N ALA A 41 13.25 5.73 -1.97
CA ALA A 41 13.14 5.19 -3.31
C ALA A 41 13.99 6.03 -4.25
N ASP A 42 15.26 5.66 -4.38
CA ASP A 42 16.27 6.35 -5.19
C ASP A 42 16.48 5.73 -6.57
N SER A 43 15.79 4.61 -6.84
CA SER A 43 15.77 3.92 -8.11
C SER A 43 14.48 3.11 -8.26
N PHE A 44 14.03 2.95 -9.51
CA PHE A 44 12.82 2.22 -9.89
C PHE A 44 13.12 1.10 -10.88
N ALA A 45 12.29 0.05 -10.88
CA ALA A 45 12.37 -1.08 -11.79
C ALA A 45 10.97 -1.62 -12.10
N TYR A 46 10.79 -2.27 -13.23
CA TYR A 46 9.51 -2.89 -13.57
C TYR A 46 9.12 -4.00 -12.58
N PRO A 47 7.80 -4.19 -12.33
CA PRO A 47 7.30 -5.08 -11.28
C PRO A 47 7.26 -6.56 -11.68
N ILE A 48 7.56 -6.89 -12.94
CA ILE A 48 7.43 -8.24 -13.51
C ILE A 48 8.70 -8.61 -14.26
N GLY A 49 8.82 -9.86 -14.70
CA GLY A 49 9.91 -10.33 -15.53
C GLY A 49 11.30 -10.24 -14.89
N LYS A 50 12.31 -10.31 -15.73
CA LYS A 50 13.72 -10.12 -15.34
C LYS A 50 14.08 -8.65 -15.49
N THR A 51 14.69 -8.06 -14.48
CA THR A 51 14.86 -6.63 -14.24
C THR A 51 15.51 -5.82 -15.35
N GLU A 52 16.24 -6.44 -16.25
CA GLU A 52 17.25 -5.72 -17.03
C GLU A 52 16.75 -5.30 -18.41
N VAL A 53 15.59 -5.74 -18.86
CA VAL A 53 15.19 -5.62 -20.27
C VAL A 53 13.69 -5.47 -20.47
N LEU A 54 12.93 -4.98 -19.50
CA LEU A 54 11.51 -4.72 -19.75
C LEU A 54 11.34 -3.49 -20.63
N THR A 55 10.78 -3.72 -21.81
CA THR A 55 10.35 -2.67 -22.73
C THR A 55 8.83 -2.74 -22.83
N GLU A 56 8.18 -1.62 -23.13
CA GLU A 56 6.73 -1.57 -23.38
C GLU A 56 6.34 -2.43 -24.59
N ALA A 57 7.25 -2.60 -25.53
CA ALA A 57 7.00 -3.36 -26.73
C ALA A 57 7.01 -4.87 -26.43
N LYS A 58 6.09 -5.58 -27.07
CA LYS A 58 6.07 -7.04 -27.07
C LYS A 58 7.38 -7.57 -27.63
N ASP A 59 8.37 -7.72 -26.75
CA ASP A 59 9.70 -8.20 -27.09
C ASP A 59 9.82 -9.70 -26.74
N LYS A 60 10.41 -10.45 -27.64
CA LYS A 60 10.68 -11.89 -27.45
C LYS A 60 11.78 -12.18 -26.43
N LYS A 61 12.46 -11.14 -25.91
CA LYS A 61 13.60 -11.32 -25.00
C LYS A 61 13.18 -11.39 -23.53
N ASP A 62 12.17 -10.60 -23.13
CA ASP A 62 11.74 -10.51 -21.75
C ASP A 62 10.44 -11.26 -21.43
N ASP A 63 9.77 -11.76 -22.46
CA ASP A 63 8.54 -12.54 -22.34
C ASP A 63 7.29 -11.75 -21.88
N TRP A 64 7.37 -10.45 -21.69
CA TRP A 64 6.32 -9.57 -21.24
C TRP A 64 6.07 -8.40 -22.18
N TYR A 65 4.87 -7.81 -22.15
CA TYR A 65 4.52 -6.61 -22.88
C TYR A 65 3.41 -5.85 -22.15
N ASN A 66 3.36 -4.53 -22.33
CA ASN A 66 2.23 -3.70 -21.94
C ASN A 66 1.07 -3.94 -22.93
N ALA A 67 -0.01 -4.53 -22.44
CA ALA A 67 -1.17 -4.89 -23.26
C ALA A 67 -2.19 -3.75 -23.33
N GLN A 68 -2.20 -2.85 -22.35
CA GLN A 68 -2.99 -1.64 -22.33
C GLN A 68 -2.23 -0.52 -21.62
N ASP A 69 -2.00 0.57 -22.35
CA ASP A 69 -1.23 1.72 -21.88
C ASP A 69 -2.02 2.61 -20.91
N PHE A 70 -1.28 3.37 -20.11
CA PHE A 70 -1.83 4.46 -19.32
C PHE A 70 -2.58 5.46 -20.22
N GLY A 71 -3.82 5.75 -19.87
CA GLY A 71 -4.71 6.65 -20.60
C GLY A 71 -5.41 6.05 -21.81
N GLU A 72 -5.05 4.84 -22.25
CA GLU A 72 -5.78 4.14 -23.29
C GLU A 72 -7.17 3.74 -22.79
N ASN A 73 -8.24 4.11 -23.52
CA ASN A 73 -9.64 3.88 -23.11
C ASN A 73 -9.96 4.35 -21.67
N ASN A 74 -9.32 5.42 -21.20
CA ASN A 74 -9.40 5.97 -19.84
C ASN A 74 -8.77 5.09 -18.76
N HIS A 75 -7.85 4.20 -19.10
CA HIS A 75 -7.10 3.38 -18.19
C HIS A 75 -6.20 4.24 -17.28
N LEU A 76 -6.23 4.01 -15.97
CA LEU A 76 -5.49 4.77 -14.97
C LEU A 76 -4.14 4.15 -14.60
N GLY A 77 -3.82 3.02 -15.21
CA GLY A 77 -2.60 2.26 -15.04
C GLY A 77 -2.11 1.64 -16.34
N GLU A 78 -1.41 0.55 -16.22
CA GLU A 78 -0.90 -0.28 -17.31
C GLU A 78 -1.22 -1.75 -17.03
N ASP A 79 -1.62 -2.50 -18.06
CA ASP A 79 -1.88 -3.93 -17.97
C ASP A 79 -0.74 -4.73 -18.61
N TRP A 80 -0.02 -5.46 -17.80
CA TRP A 80 1.15 -6.23 -18.21
C TRP A 80 0.83 -7.71 -18.36
N ASN A 81 1.08 -8.27 -19.56
CA ASN A 81 0.83 -9.65 -19.92
C ASN A 81 2.08 -10.35 -20.44
N LYS A 82 2.09 -11.68 -20.32
CA LYS A 82 3.09 -12.49 -21.01
C LYS A 82 2.81 -12.62 -22.51
N ASN A 83 3.87 -12.68 -23.30
CA ASN A 83 3.81 -12.86 -24.74
C ASN A 83 3.07 -14.15 -25.17
N SER A 84 3.03 -15.15 -24.29
CA SER A 84 2.34 -16.42 -24.53
C SER A 84 0.80 -16.30 -24.47
N GLY A 85 0.27 -15.24 -23.84
CA GLY A 85 -1.15 -14.93 -23.80
C GLY A 85 -2.02 -15.83 -22.91
N GLY A 86 -3.31 -15.49 -22.85
CA GLY A 86 -4.29 -16.23 -22.06
C GLY A 86 -4.02 -16.11 -20.57
N ASN A 87 -4.01 -17.25 -19.85
CA ASN A 87 -3.74 -17.32 -18.40
C ASN A 87 -2.33 -17.85 -18.10
N THR A 88 -1.39 -17.70 -19.01
CA THR A 88 -0.05 -18.27 -18.85
C THR A 88 0.82 -17.47 -17.87
N ASP A 89 0.39 -16.29 -17.50
CA ASP A 89 0.99 -15.38 -16.52
C ASP A 89 0.42 -15.56 -15.11
N CYS A 90 -0.64 -16.35 -14.93
CA CYS A 90 -1.16 -16.67 -13.59
C CYS A 90 -0.06 -17.26 -12.69
N GLY A 91 0.08 -16.69 -11.48
CA GLY A 91 1.07 -17.14 -10.50
C GLY A 91 2.50 -16.66 -10.73
N GLU A 92 2.76 -15.88 -11.79
CA GLU A 92 4.05 -15.26 -12.01
C GLU A 92 4.35 -14.24 -10.89
N ALA A 93 5.63 -14.07 -10.57
CA ALA A 93 6.08 -13.21 -9.49
C ALA A 93 5.83 -11.72 -9.81
N VAL A 94 5.26 -11.00 -8.83
CA VAL A 94 5.12 -9.54 -8.82
C VAL A 94 6.05 -8.95 -7.79
N PHE A 95 6.81 -7.93 -8.19
CA PHE A 95 7.84 -7.30 -7.38
C PHE A 95 7.53 -5.83 -7.11
N ALA A 96 8.01 -5.30 -5.97
CA ALA A 96 7.97 -3.88 -5.68
C ALA A 96 8.83 -3.10 -6.70
N ILE A 97 8.27 -2.02 -7.27
CA ILE A 97 8.98 -1.19 -8.27
C ILE A 97 10.13 -0.39 -7.68
N ALA A 98 10.12 -0.11 -6.37
CA ALA A 98 11.14 0.64 -5.65
C ALA A 98 11.13 0.29 -4.15
N ASN A 99 12.10 0.81 -3.40
CA ASN A 99 12.03 0.82 -1.95
C ASN A 99 10.79 1.56 -1.47
N GLY A 100 10.10 1.05 -0.43
CA GLY A 100 8.89 1.71 0.07
C GLY A 100 8.31 1.04 1.29
N THR A 101 7.11 1.47 1.66
CA THR A 101 6.35 0.91 2.77
C THR A 101 4.96 0.49 2.29
N ILE A 102 4.54 -0.74 2.59
CA ILE A 102 3.19 -1.20 2.28
C ILE A 102 2.18 -0.42 3.11
N VAL A 103 1.24 0.24 2.44
CA VAL A 103 0.16 1.02 3.05
C VAL A 103 -1.22 0.37 2.88
N TYR A 104 -1.34 -0.59 1.96
CA TYR A 104 -2.54 -1.40 1.76
C TYR A 104 -2.15 -2.78 1.20
N ALA A 105 -2.78 -3.86 1.68
CA ALA A 105 -2.56 -5.21 1.18
C ALA A 105 -3.72 -6.14 1.55
N GLU A 106 -4.82 -6.05 0.80
CA GLU A 106 -6.06 -6.80 1.05
C GLU A 106 -6.82 -7.07 -0.25
N ASN A 107 -7.89 -7.86 -0.19
CA ASN A 107 -8.84 -7.98 -1.29
C ASN A 107 -9.72 -6.72 -1.33
N ALA A 108 -9.64 -5.98 -2.44
CA ALA A 108 -10.36 -4.73 -2.65
C ALA A 108 -11.74 -4.93 -3.32
N GLY A 109 -12.17 -6.17 -3.47
CA GLY A 109 -13.48 -6.53 -3.98
C GLY A 109 -13.56 -6.65 -5.50
N ILE A 110 -14.79 -6.55 -6.00
CA ILE A 110 -15.13 -6.84 -7.41
C ILE A 110 -14.36 -5.90 -8.35
N GLY A 111 -13.70 -6.49 -9.33
CA GLY A 111 -12.93 -5.78 -10.35
C GLY A 111 -11.46 -5.58 -9.95
N TRP A 112 -11.16 -5.49 -8.67
CA TRP A 112 -9.79 -5.30 -8.17
C TRP A 112 -9.13 -6.63 -7.76
N GLY A 113 -9.86 -7.54 -7.10
CA GLY A 113 -9.28 -8.72 -6.46
C GLY A 113 -8.31 -8.32 -5.34
N ASN A 114 -7.25 -9.08 -5.16
CA ASN A 114 -6.21 -8.74 -4.20
C ASN A 114 -5.35 -7.60 -4.73
N VAL A 115 -5.08 -6.62 -3.86
CA VAL A 115 -4.34 -5.40 -4.16
C VAL A 115 -3.25 -5.18 -3.13
N VAL A 116 -2.08 -4.77 -3.59
CA VAL A 116 -1.02 -4.20 -2.74
C VAL A 116 -0.78 -2.77 -3.16
N ILE A 117 -0.64 -1.84 -2.19
CA ILE A 117 -0.22 -0.46 -2.44
C ILE A 117 1.02 -0.17 -1.61
N ILE A 118 2.03 0.39 -2.25
CA ILE A 118 3.31 0.75 -1.62
C ILE A 118 3.50 2.26 -1.75
N GLU A 119 3.81 2.93 -0.64
CA GLU A 119 4.24 4.32 -0.61
C GLU A 119 5.76 4.41 -0.73
N HIS A 120 6.23 5.23 -1.65
CA HIS A 120 7.63 5.48 -1.94
C HIS A 120 8.00 6.92 -1.58
N ASN A 121 9.02 7.12 -0.74
CA ASN A 121 9.55 8.45 -0.45
C ASN A 121 10.67 8.76 -1.46
N LEU A 122 10.52 9.79 -2.26
CA LEU A 122 11.52 10.19 -3.24
C LEU A 122 12.66 11.02 -2.61
N PRO A 123 13.84 11.10 -3.25
CA PRO A 123 14.98 11.86 -2.72
C PRO A 123 14.72 13.34 -2.51
N ASP A 124 13.80 13.94 -3.27
CA ASP A 124 13.39 15.35 -3.17
C ASP A 124 12.39 15.61 -2.04
N GLY A 125 11.97 14.55 -1.32
CA GLY A 125 11.00 14.61 -0.22
C GLY A 125 9.53 14.49 -0.64
N THR A 126 9.24 14.40 -1.94
CA THR A 126 7.89 14.07 -2.43
C THR A 126 7.59 12.58 -2.26
N LYS A 127 6.36 12.17 -2.53
CA LYS A 127 5.94 10.79 -2.44
C LYS A 127 5.13 10.38 -3.66
N VAL A 128 5.21 9.10 -3.99
CA VAL A 128 4.32 8.44 -4.93
C VAL A 128 3.85 7.09 -4.35
N GLN A 129 2.75 6.58 -4.87
CA GLN A 129 2.22 5.28 -4.50
C GLN A 129 2.10 4.40 -5.74
N SER A 130 2.63 3.17 -5.66
CA SER A 130 2.37 2.14 -6.65
C SER A 130 1.25 1.20 -6.18
N LEU A 131 0.33 0.87 -7.07
CA LEU A 131 -0.74 -0.11 -6.86
C LEU A 131 -0.52 -1.30 -7.78
N TYR A 132 -0.64 -2.50 -7.20
CA TYR A 132 -0.56 -3.78 -7.90
C TYR A 132 -1.90 -4.48 -7.75
N GLY A 133 -2.67 -4.53 -8.83
CA GLY A 133 -4.03 -5.08 -8.86
C GLY A 133 -4.09 -6.51 -9.37
N HIS A 134 -5.27 -7.11 -9.21
CA HIS A 134 -5.69 -8.43 -9.71
C HIS A 134 -4.88 -9.62 -9.20
N LEU A 135 -4.10 -9.44 -8.13
CA LEU A 135 -3.19 -10.45 -7.62
C LEU A 135 -3.91 -11.76 -7.25
N GLN A 136 -3.31 -12.89 -7.62
CA GLN A 136 -3.75 -14.20 -7.15
C GLN A 136 -3.43 -14.37 -5.67
N LYS A 137 -2.26 -13.87 -5.25
CA LYS A 137 -1.77 -14.01 -3.88
C LYS A 137 -0.98 -12.79 -3.44
N ILE A 138 -1.23 -12.34 -2.21
CA ILE A 138 -0.41 -11.37 -1.51
C ILE A 138 0.62 -12.14 -0.67
N LEU A 139 1.90 -11.86 -0.85
CA LEU A 139 2.99 -12.52 -0.13
C LEU A 139 3.53 -11.68 1.03
N LYS A 140 3.30 -10.37 0.98
CA LYS A 140 3.70 -9.44 2.03
C LYS A 140 2.59 -8.43 2.29
N THR A 141 2.16 -8.31 3.55
CA THR A 141 0.97 -7.54 3.93
C THR A 141 1.28 -6.22 4.65
N SER A 142 2.52 -6.00 5.09
CA SER A 142 2.91 -4.79 5.82
C SER A 142 4.41 -4.61 5.89
N GLY A 143 4.84 -3.42 6.34
CA GLY A 143 6.23 -3.09 6.58
C GLY A 143 6.97 -2.59 5.34
N GLU A 144 8.28 -2.42 5.49
CA GLU A 144 9.15 -1.94 4.42
C GLU A 144 9.42 -3.04 3.39
N VAL A 145 9.51 -2.63 2.13
CA VAL A 145 9.93 -3.46 0.99
C VAL A 145 11.13 -2.82 0.31
N LYS A 146 11.94 -3.66 -0.32
CA LYS A 146 13.03 -3.21 -1.18
C LYS A 146 12.61 -3.31 -2.64
N ILE A 147 13.26 -2.52 -3.48
CA ILE A 147 13.15 -2.65 -4.94
C ILE A 147 13.35 -4.12 -5.35
N ARG A 148 12.46 -4.62 -6.17
CA ARG A 148 12.44 -6.02 -6.64
C ARG A 148 12.25 -7.08 -5.56
N GLU A 149 11.81 -6.73 -4.36
CA GLU A 149 11.29 -7.69 -3.39
C GLU A 149 9.94 -8.24 -3.89
N GLN A 150 9.78 -9.56 -3.89
CA GLN A 150 8.52 -10.17 -4.31
C GLN A 150 7.41 -9.89 -3.30
N ILE A 151 6.31 -9.29 -3.77
CA ILE A 151 5.16 -8.87 -2.95
C ILE A 151 3.89 -9.67 -3.21
N GLY A 152 3.81 -10.34 -4.37
CA GLY A 152 2.62 -11.09 -4.77
C GLY A 152 2.85 -11.97 -5.98
N GLU A 153 1.75 -12.49 -6.50
CA GLU A 153 1.68 -13.31 -7.71
C GLU A 153 0.58 -12.75 -8.62
N VAL A 154 0.85 -12.70 -9.93
CA VAL A 154 -0.12 -12.28 -10.95
C VAL A 154 -1.39 -13.12 -10.86
N GLY A 155 -2.54 -12.50 -10.97
CA GLY A 155 -3.84 -13.15 -10.90
C GLY A 155 -4.83 -12.60 -11.92
N ASN A 156 -6.12 -12.80 -11.62
CA ASN A 156 -7.21 -12.58 -12.55
C ASN A 156 -8.44 -11.91 -11.91
N ALA A 157 -8.25 -11.19 -10.80
CA ALA A 157 -9.33 -10.55 -10.03
C ALA A 157 -10.48 -11.53 -9.70
N ASP A 158 -10.15 -12.65 -9.03
CA ASP A 158 -11.10 -13.70 -8.64
C ASP A 158 -11.85 -14.32 -9.83
N GLY A 159 -11.18 -14.47 -10.97
CA GLY A 159 -11.72 -15.10 -12.19
C GLY A 159 -12.45 -14.14 -13.12
N ARG A 160 -12.37 -12.83 -12.88
CA ARG A 160 -13.07 -11.82 -13.69
C ARG A 160 -12.40 -11.54 -15.03
N TYR A 161 -11.07 -11.62 -15.08
CA TYR A 161 -10.25 -11.33 -16.25
C TYR A 161 -9.37 -12.52 -16.62
N PHE A 162 -8.71 -12.47 -17.76
CA PHE A 162 -7.50 -13.25 -17.97
C PHE A 162 -6.40 -12.73 -17.02
N CYS A 163 -5.48 -13.60 -16.63
CA CYS A 163 -4.39 -13.18 -15.77
C CYS A 163 -3.58 -12.06 -16.41
N HIS A 164 -3.29 -11.03 -15.63
CA HIS A 164 -2.38 -9.93 -15.96
C HIS A 164 -2.04 -9.17 -14.68
N LEU A 165 -1.00 -8.36 -14.71
CA LEU A 165 -0.75 -7.39 -13.67
C LEU A 165 -1.30 -6.03 -14.09
N HIS A 166 -2.23 -5.48 -13.31
CA HIS A 166 -2.62 -4.09 -13.37
C HIS A 166 -1.70 -3.27 -12.46
N LEU A 167 -0.95 -2.33 -13.05
CA LEU A 167 -0.02 -1.45 -12.35
C LEU A 167 -0.50 0.00 -12.43
N GLU A 168 -0.73 0.66 -11.30
CA GLU A 168 -0.90 2.11 -11.25
C GLU A 168 0.23 2.79 -10.51
N LEU A 169 0.51 4.03 -10.88
CA LEU A 169 1.35 4.95 -10.12
C LEU A 169 0.58 6.24 -9.83
N ARG A 170 0.67 6.75 -8.60
CA ARG A 170 -0.13 7.88 -8.15
C ARG A 170 0.66 8.83 -7.27
N GLU A 171 0.28 10.10 -7.28
CA GLU A 171 0.71 11.05 -6.26
C GLU A 171 0.14 10.65 -4.88
N GLU A 172 0.83 10.98 -3.79
CA GLU A 172 0.42 10.63 -2.41
C GLU A 172 -1.02 11.05 -2.09
N ILE A 173 -1.44 12.21 -2.60
CA ILE A 173 -2.75 12.79 -2.34
C ILE A 173 -3.85 12.33 -3.31
N CYS A 174 -3.59 11.29 -4.10
CA CYS A 174 -4.58 10.80 -5.05
C CYS A 174 -5.85 10.33 -4.33
N PRO A 175 -7.03 10.90 -4.65
CA PRO A 175 -8.25 10.54 -3.95
C PRO A 175 -8.74 9.15 -4.36
N MET A 176 -9.29 8.42 -3.38
CA MET A 176 -10.24 7.32 -3.52
C MET A 176 -9.96 6.38 -4.72
N TRP A 177 -8.78 5.83 -4.75
CA TRP A 177 -8.32 4.94 -5.83
C TRP A 177 -9.27 3.78 -6.15
N ASN A 178 -10.03 3.30 -5.18
CA ASN A 178 -10.96 2.19 -5.32
C ASN A 178 -12.36 2.61 -5.84
N GLU A 179 -12.62 3.91 -6.01
CA GLU A 179 -13.88 4.43 -6.57
C GLU A 179 -13.83 4.54 -8.09
N ALA A 180 -12.64 4.70 -8.67
CA ALA A 180 -12.49 4.67 -10.12
C ALA A 180 -12.79 3.27 -10.62
N GLY A 181 -13.81 3.11 -11.43
CA GLY A 181 -14.42 1.85 -11.91
C GLY A 181 -13.48 0.71 -12.31
N GLY A 182 -12.71 0.18 -11.35
CA GLY A 182 -11.74 -0.89 -11.55
C GLY A 182 -10.45 -0.47 -12.26
N GLY A 183 -10.01 0.79 -12.10
CA GLY A 183 -8.81 1.35 -12.75
C GLY A 183 -9.10 2.16 -14.01
N TYR A 184 -10.34 2.59 -14.22
CA TYR A 184 -10.75 3.37 -15.40
C TYR A 184 -11.51 4.62 -14.98
N ASP A 185 -11.04 5.81 -15.39
CA ASP A 185 -11.72 7.09 -15.23
C ASP A 185 -11.28 8.08 -16.32
N THR A 186 -12.16 9.00 -16.67
CA THR A 186 -11.85 10.16 -17.54
C THR A 186 -11.00 11.20 -16.81
N ILE A 187 -11.04 11.23 -15.47
CA ILE A 187 -10.28 12.13 -14.62
C ILE A 187 -9.01 11.43 -14.17
N ARG A 188 -7.88 11.83 -14.75
CA ARG A 188 -6.55 11.25 -14.44
C ARG A 188 -5.72 12.08 -13.45
N LYS A 189 -6.33 13.08 -12.82
CA LYS A 189 -5.61 13.93 -11.85
C LYS A 189 -5.13 13.08 -10.68
N GLY A 190 -3.82 13.09 -10.45
CA GLY A 190 -3.17 12.33 -9.39
C GLY A 190 -2.66 10.95 -9.83
N TRP A 191 -2.99 10.50 -11.07
CA TRP A 191 -2.38 9.32 -11.66
C TRP A 191 -1.23 9.70 -12.58
N LEU A 192 -0.17 8.93 -12.56
CA LEU A 192 1.04 9.08 -13.34
C LEU A 192 1.17 7.89 -14.30
N ASP A 193 1.77 8.13 -15.45
CA ASP A 193 2.15 7.09 -16.40
C ASP A 193 3.27 6.22 -15.79
N PRO A 194 3.00 4.93 -15.47
CA PRO A 194 3.95 4.10 -14.73
C PRO A 194 5.25 3.85 -15.49
N SER A 195 5.19 3.44 -16.76
CA SER A 195 6.38 3.15 -17.56
C SER A 195 7.23 4.38 -17.75
N LYS A 196 6.64 5.52 -18.08
CA LYS A 196 7.35 6.77 -18.21
C LYS A 196 8.06 7.15 -16.90
N PHE A 197 7.36 7.06 -15.77
CA PHE A 197 7.95 7.38 -14.48
C PHE A 197 9.10 6.45 -14.11
N ILE A 198 8.92 5.13 -14.29
CA ILE A 198 9.97 4.13 -14.02
C ILE A 198 11.19 4.43 -14.89
N ASP A 199 11.02 4.70 -16.17
CA ASP A 199 12.13 4.95 -17.11
C ASP A 199 12.90 6.24 -16.79
N GLU A 200 12.23 7.26 -16.27
CA GLU A 200 12.84 8.52 -15.83
C GLU A 200 13.59 8.43 -14.50
N HIS A 201 13.33 7.34 -13.69
CA HIS A 201 13.87 7.19 -12.33
C HIS A 201 14.67 5.90 -12.10
N ARG A 202 15.11 5.22 -13.17
CA ARG A 202 15.99 4.04 -13.10
C ARG A 202 17.37 4.34 -12.54
#